data_16c18ee801bca1db64852a872f4ea688
#
_entry.id   16c18ee801bca1db64852a872f4ea688
#
_cell.length_a   1.000
_cell.length_b   1.000
_cell.length_c   1.000
_cell.angle_alpha   90.00
_cell.angle_beta   90.00
_cell.angle_gamma   90.00
#
_symmetry.space_group_name_H-M   'P 1'
#
loop_
_entity.id
_entity.type
_entity.pdbx_description
1 polymer ?
#
loop_
_entity_poly.entity_id
_entity_poly.type
_entity_poly.pdbx_seq_one_letter_code
_entity_poly.pdbx_strand_id
1 'polypeptide(L)'
;MKTLVISLVLFLGTSGAAQTLELSTATIADINAAFDAGTLTSEKLVALCLARIAAYDEAGPKLNAVLALNPKALDEARALDRERKTKGRRSPLHGIPVVLKDNIDTADLPTTAGSFLLADSIPPDDAFIVKKFRDAGAIVLAKLNMSEFASGAAMSSLGGASLNPHDVVRSPSGSSGGTGVAIAAGYAPVGIGTDTGGSIRGPSAANGIVGLKPTHGLVSRDGIVPLALSFDTAGPMARHVYDVAVTLGVLTGVDAADEATKKSEGKRETDYTKALDAKALAGARIGIARDFMGQDGETDWIVEASLKAMRAGEATVVDVKFPKWLLDSREEFYRTIRWREFRAQIADYLATLGPAYPKTLAELMERSASVTSPRADGVVPNPVRWSLMEKEEKSGTLADYDYLAVRDHLLPLMRAMIEGVMRSEKLDAIVYPTSPRRPGRADEDLGPSAPPQLSAANIANLTGFPDLIVPAGFTGRGLPVGLSFLGVAFSEPRLLALGYAFEQATHAIRTPVNAPPLAGETIRD
;
A
#
# COMPACT_ATOMS: atom_id res chain seq x y z
N MET A 1 10.93 -75.93 27.86
CA MET A 1 10.99 -75.20 26.56
C MET A 1 10.43 -73.79 26.81
N LYS A 2 11.28 -72.79 26.87
CA LYS A 2 10.88 -71.36 27.02
C LYS A 2 10.94 -70.74 25.62
N THR A 3 9.79 -70.33 25.10
CA THR A 3 9.65 -69.70 23.78
C THR A 3 9.96 -68.21 23.92
N LEU A 4 11.02 -67.73 23.26
CA LEU A 4 11.43 -66.35 23.21
C LEU A 4 10.66 -65.63 22.09
N VAL A 5 9.80 -64.66 22.43
CA VAL A 5 9.11 -63.81 21.46
C VAL A 5 9.97 -62.58 21.25
N ILE A 6 10.57 -62.44 20.08
CA ILE A 6 11.29 -61.23 19.65
C ILE A 6 10.29 -60.28 19.00
N SER A 7 9.95 -59.19 19.68
CA SER A 7 9.15 -58.11 19.08
C SER A 7 10.05 -57.23 18.20
N LEU A 8 9.81 -57.30 16.91
CA LEU A 8 10.43 -56.41 15.91
C LEU A 8 9.70 -55.06 15.92
N VAL A 9 10.34 -54.02 16.47
CA VAL A 9 9.83 -52.65 16.38
C VAL A 9 10.25 -52.09 15.04
N LEU A 10 9.30 -51.99 14.09
CA LEU A 10 9.48 -51.25 12.85
C LEU A 10 9.44 -49.74 13.19
N PHE A 11 10.57 -49.07 13.09
CA PHE A 11 10.61 -47.60 12.98
C PHE A 11 10.13 -47.23 11.57
N LEU A 12 8.87 -46.83 11.44
CA LEU A 12 8.38 -46.10 10.28
C LEU A 12 8.99 -44.68 10.35
N GLY A 13 10.10 -44.49 9.67
CA GLY A 13 10.61 -43.17 9.37
C GLY A 13 9.58 -42.45 8.49
N THR A 14 8.91 -41.46 9.04
CA THR A 14 8.16 -40.47 8.23
C THR A 14 9.19 -39.74 7.39
N SER A 15 9.33 -40.09 6.13
CA SER A 15 9.99 -39.26 5.15
C SER A 15 9.16 -37.96 5.05
N GLY A 16 9.57 -36.92 5.78
CA GLY A 16 9.08 -35.58 5.57
C GLY A 16 9.36 -35.24 4.09
N ALA A 17 8.32 -35.00 3.30
CA ALA A 17 8.50 -34.44 1.99
C ALA A 17 9.30 -33.14 2.16
N ALA A 18 10.43 -33.00 1.45
CA ALA A 18 11.22 -31.77 1.46
C ALA A 18 10.29 -30.60 1.15
N GLN A 19 10.15 -29.68 2.09
CA GLN A 19 9.24 -28.55 1.97
C GLN A 19 9.89 -27.55 1.00
N THR A 20 9.22 -27.26 -0.09
CA THR A 20 9.72 -26.35 -1.13
C THR A 20 9.08 -24.98 -0.88
N LEU A 21 9.92 -23.96 -0.67
CA LEU A 21 9.50 -22.57 -0.54
C LEU A 21 9.64 -21.84 -1.88
N GLU A 22 8.52 -21.38 -2.42
CA GLU A 22 8.49 -20.49 -3.60
C GLU A 22 8.43 -19.03 -3.15
N LEU A 23 9.51 -18.27 -3.31
CA LEU A 23 9.58 -16.88 -2.83
C LEU A 23 8.54 -15.97 -3.48
N SER A 24 8.09 -16.27 -4.69
CA SER A 24 7.04 -15.52 -5.38
C SER A 24 5.67 -15.57 -4.69
N THR A 25 5.45 -16.56 -3.81
CA THR A 25 4.19 -16.76 -3.06
C THR A 25 4.40 -16.85 -1.55
N ALA A 26 5.65 -16.79 -1.09
CA ALA A 26 5.99 -16.92 0.33
C ALA A 26 5.48 -15.75 1.16
N THR A 27 4.96 -16.06 2.34
CA THR A 27 4.66 -15.09 3.40
C THR A 27 5.92 -14.78 4.21
N ILE A 28 5.87 -13.70 5.01
CA ILE A 28 6.91 -13.41 6.02
C ILE A 28 7.08 -14.57 7.01
N ALA A 29 5.99 -15.32 7.32
CA ALA A 29 6.09 -16.50 8.16
C ALA A 29 6.93 -17.60 7.52
N ASP A 30 6.69 -17.88 6.23
CA ASP A 30 7.44 -18.90 5.47
C ASP A 30 8.90 -18.52 5.34
N ILE A 31 9.19 -17.23 5.05
CA ILE A 31 10.56 -16.71 4.98
C ILE A 31 11.27 -16.87 6.33
N ASN A 32 10.61 -16.53 7.44
CA ASN A 32 11.18 -16.71 8.77
C ASN A 32 11.42 -18.18 9.10
N ALA A 33 10.52 -19.09 8.71
CA ALA A 33 10.72 -20.53 8.87
C ALA A 33 11.97 -21.02 8.11
N ALA A 34 12.19 -20.54 6.87
CA ALA A 34 13.38 -20.86 6.10
C ALA A 34 14.66 -20.24 6.71
N PHE A 35 14.59 -19.05 7.29
CA PHE A 35 15.70 -18.46 8.06
C PHE A 35 16.04 -19.30 9.30
N ASP A 36 15.03 -19.74 10.04
CA ASP A 36 15.20 -20.53 11.27
C ASP A 36 15.71 -21.96 10.94
N ALA A 37 15.32 -22.53 9.80
CA ALA A 37 15.86 -23.79 9.26
C ALA A 37 17.29 -23.65 8.69
N GLY A 38 17.73 -22.41 8.40
CA GLY A 38 19.05 -22.15 7.79
C GLY A 38 19.10 -22.42 6.28
N THR A 39 17.97 -22.68 5.62
CA THR A 39 17.85 -22.90 4.17
C THR A 39 17.85 -21.59 3.37
N LEU A 40 17.53 -20.47 4.05
CA LEU A 40 17.59 -19.10 3.54
C LEU A 40 18.37 -18.21 4.51
N THR A 41 18.97 -17.13 3.99
CA THR A 41 19.56 -16.03 4.79
C THR A 41 19.02 -14.69 4.31
N SER A 42 19.12 -13.65 5.15
CA SER A 42 18.75 -12.29 4.74
C SER A 42 19.57 -11.81 3.55
N GLU A 43 20.88 -12.13 3.52
CA GLU A 43 21.77 -11.84 2.38
C GLU A 43 21.23 -12.48 1.09
N LYS A 44 20.86 -13.76 1.14
CA LYS A 44 20.33 -14.47 -0.04
C LYS A 44 19.00 -13.89 -0.48
N LEU A 45 18.09 -13.57 0.45
CA LEU A 45 16.81 -12.97 0.13
C LEU A 45 16.97 -11.59 -0.54
N VAL A 46 17.82 -10.71 0.01
CA VAL A 46 18.12 -9.40 -0.58
C VAL A 46 18.74 -9.55 -1.97
N ALA A 47 19.69 -10.49 -2.14
CA ALA A 47 20.29 -10.76 -3.46
C ALA A 47 19.25 -11.19 -4.50
N LEU A 48 18.27 -12.02 -4.13
CA LEU A 48 17.19 -12.44 -5.02
C LEU A 48 16.23 -11.27 -5.35
N CYS A 49 15.91 -10.41 -4.38
CA CYS A 49 15.13 -9.20 -4.62
C CYS A 49 15.85 -8.26 -5.61
N LEU A 50 17.15 -8.01 -5.42
CA LEU A 50 17.96 -7.21 -6.34
C LEU A 50 18.05 -7.83 -7.74
N ALA A 51 18.15 -9.15 -7.85
CA ALA A 51 18.13 -9.85 -9.13
C ALA A 51 16.79 -9.66 -9.88
N ARG A 52 15.65 -9.64 -9.16
CA ARG A 52 14.34 -9.35 -9.77
C ARG A 52 14.25 -7.90 -10.25
N ILE A 53 14.75 -6.93 -9.47
CA ILE A 53 14.81 -5.52 -9.87
C ILE A 53 15.64 -5.40 -11.16
N ALA A 54 16.83 -5.96 -11.20
CA ALA A 54 17.68 -5.93 -12.40
C ALA A 54 17.00 -6.59 -13.62
N ALA A 55 16.25 -7.69 -13.41
CA ALA A 55 15.62 -8.42 -14.50
C ALA A 55 14.35 -7.76 -15.04
N TYR A 56 13.57 -7.07 -14.20
CA TYR A 56 12.23 -6.62 -14.56
C TYR A 56 12.02 -5.11 -14.47
N ASP A 57 12.82 -4.39 -13.67
CA ASP A 57 12.73 -2.93 -13.55
C ASP A 57 13.66 -2.21 -14.52
N GLU A 58 14.92 -2.67 -14.58
CA GLU A 58 15.96 -2.07 -15.41
C GLU A 58 16.01 -2.70 -16.82
N ALA A 59 15.80 -4.01 -16.90
CA ALA A 59 15.80 -4.79 -18.13
C ALA A 59 14.40 -5.40 -18.39
N GLY A 60 14.30 -6.32 -19.37
CA GLY A 60 13.04 -7.00 -19.70
C GLY A 60 11.89 -6.04 -19.95
N PRO A 61 10.78 -6.12 -19.19
CA PRO A 61 9.60 -5.27 -19.36
C PRO A 61 9.83 -3.81 -18.95
N LYS A 62 10.90 -3.50 -18.23
CA LYS A 62 11.23 -2.17 -17.72
C LYS A 62 10.08 -1.56 -16.93
N LEU A 63 9.70 -2.23 -15.84
CA LEU A 63 8.53 -1.86 -15.04
C LEU A 63 8.65 -0.48 -14.38
N ASN A 64 9.89 0.04 -14.24
CA ASN A 64 10.18 1.41 -13.82
C ASN A 64 9.55 1.79 -12.46
N ALA A 65 9.63 0.88 -11.50
CA ALA A 65 9.09 1.08 -10.16
C ALA A 65 10.11 1.66 -9.18
N VAL A 66 11.42 1.55 -9.46
CA VAL A 66 12.50 1.93 -8.55
C VAL A 66 13.11 3.27 -8.97
N LEU A 67 13.27 4.20 -8.01
CA LEU A 67 13.98 5.48 -8.20
C LEU A 67 15.38 5.45 -7.60
N ALA A 68 15.55 4.79 -6.45
CA ALA A 68 16.86 4.67 -5.80
C ALA A 68 16.98 3.34 -5.05
N LEU A 69 18.12 2.68 -5.19
CA LEU A 69 18.48 1.46 -4.46
C LEU A 69 19.37 1.79 -3.25
N ASN A 70 19.22 1.04 -2.17
CA ASN A 70 20.12 1.11 -1.03
C ASN A 70 21.44 0.39 -1.37
N PRO A 71 22.55 1.12 -1.53
CA PRO A 71 23.84 0.51 -1.88
C PRO A 71 24.42 -0.37 -0.75
N LYS A 72 23.90 -0.23 0.49
CA LYS A 72 24.34 -0.96 1.69
C LYS A 72 23.46 -2.17 2.02
N ALA A 73 22.40 -2.44 1.26
CA ALA A 73 21.40 -3.47 1.60
C ALA A 73 22.00 -4.86 1.84
N LEU A 74 22.99 -5.29 1.05
CA LEU A 74 23.67 -6.58 1.24
C LEU A 74 24.55 -6.61 2.51
N ASP A 75 25.21 -5.52 2.84
CA ASP A 75 26.04 -5.44 4.04
C ASP A 75 25.17 -5.41 5.31
N GLU A 76 24.06 -4.69 5.27
CA GLU A 76 23.03 -4.69 6.32
C GLU A 76 22.46 -6.10 6.52
N ALA A 77 22.12 -6.80 5.43
CA ALA A 77 21.63 -8.17 5.46
C ALA A 77 22.62 -9.13 6.15
N ARG A 78 23.91 -9.07 5.76
CA ARG A 78 24.98 -9.85 6.41
C ARG A 78 25.11 -9.54 7.90
N ALA A 79 24.96 -8.27 8.28
CA ALA A 79 25.02 -7.87 9.70
C ALA A 79 23.85 -8.45 10.50
N LEU A 80 22.64 -8.41 9.93
CA LEU A 80 21.43 -8.97 10.54
C LEU A 80 21.46 -10.50 10.60
N ASP A 81 22.03 -11.19 9.60
CA ASP A 81 22.26 -12.63 9.67
C ASP A 81 23.21 -13.02 10.81
N ARG A 82 24.29 -12.24 11.04
CA ARG A 82 25.18 -12.44 12.20
C ARG A 82 24.46 -12.15 13.52
N GLU A 83 23.65 -11.10 13.57
CA GLU A 83 22.88 -10.76 14.77
C GLU A 83 21.86 -11.84 15.11
N ARG A 84 21.12 -12.36 14.10
CA ARG A 84 20.16 -13.46 14.30
C ARG A 84 20.83 -14.69 14.92
N LYS A 85 22.03 -15.04 14.46
CA LYS A 85 22.79 -16.19 15.00
C LYS A 85 23.24 -15.99 16.45
N THR A 86 23.52 -14.77 16.87
CA THR A 86 24.12 -14.49 18.19
C THR A 86 23.12 -14.00 19.23
N LYS A 87 22.06 -13.29 18.81
CA LYS A 87 21.09 -12.63 19.69
C LYS A 87 19.63 -13.04 19.43
N GLY A 88 19.38 -13.80 18.36
CA GLY A 88 18.02 -14.06 17.86
C GLY A 88 17.46 -12.92 17.02
N ARG A 89 16.23 -13.08 16.55
CA ARG A 89 15.52 -12.06 15.76
C ARG A 89 14.95 -10.95 16.64
N ARG A 90 15.01 -9.69 16.16
CA ARG A 90 14.39 -8.53 16.84
C ARG A 90 12.87 -8.56 16.73
N SER A 91 12.36 -8.95 15.56
CA SER A 91 10.94 -8.96 15.21
C SER A 91 10.69 -9.92 14.04
N PRO A 92 9.43 -10.14 13.61
CA PRO A 92 9.15 -10.89 12.37
C PRO A 92 9.75 -10.25 11.10
N LEU A 93 10.08 -8.95 11.13
CA LEU A 93 10.71 -8.25 10.00
C LEU A 93 12.25 -8.26 10.04
N HIS A 94 12.88 -8.92 11.02
CA HIS A 94 14.33 -8.96 11.11
C HIS A 94 14.96 -9.66 9.90
N GLY A 95 15.75 -8.90 9.10
CA GLY A 95 16.38 -9.36 7.88
C GLY A 95 15.46 -9.40 6.65
N ILE A 96 14.24 -8.88 6.75
CA ILE A 96 13.28 -8.78 5.65
C ILE A 96 13.49 -7.46 4.90
N PRO A 97 13.70 -7.48 3.57
CA PRO A 97 13.74 -6.26 2.78
C PRO A 97 12.35 -5.62 2.68
N VAL A 98 12.30 -4.29 2.84
CA VAL A 98 11.12 -3.45 2.66
C VAL A 98 11.42 -2.37 1.64
N VAL A 99 10.40 -1.96 0.87
CA VAL A 99 10.51 -0.88 -0.12
C VAL A 99 9.55 0.25 0.23
N LEU A 100 9.99 1.49 0.00
CA LEU A 100 9.28 2.68 0.46
C LEU A 100 8.87 3.55 -0.73
N LYS A 101 7.63 4.02 -0.74
CA LYS A 101 7.22 5.09 -1.64
C LYS A 101 8.12 6.30 -1.43
N ASP A 102 8.47 6.98 -2.50
CA ASP A 102 9.51 8.01 -2.49
C ASP A 102 9.10 9.37 -1.87
N ASN A 103 7.99 9.41 -1.18
CA ASN A 103 7.62 10.52 -0.29
C ASN A 103 7.86 10.23 1.20
N ILE A 104 8.53 9.13 1.54
CA ILE A 104 8.85 8.72 2.91
C ILE A 104 10.34 8.97 3.15
N ASP A 105 10.68 9.77 4.14
CA ASP A 105 12.03 10.23 4.43
C ASP A 105 12.93 9.10 4.92
N THR A 106 14.14 9.10 4.36
CA THR A 106 15.25 8.25 4.77
C THR A 106 16.53 9.09 4.83
N ALA A 107 17.27 9.03 5.94
CA ALA A 107 18.47 9.85 6.15
C ALA A 107 19.65 9.47 5.25
N ASP A 108 19.55 8.33 4.54
CA ASP A 108 20.63 7.74 3.73
C ASP A 108 20.30 7.56 2.25
N LEU A 109 19.05 7.84 1.85
CA LEU A 109 18.61 7.80 0.45
C LEU A 109 17.81 9.07 0.11
N PRO A 110 17.79 9.51 -1.14
CA PRO A 110 16.98 10.66 -1.55
C PRO A 110 15.49 10.44 -1.27
N THR A 111 14.80 11.51 -0.87
CA THR A 111 13.34 11.61 -0.84
C THR A 111 12.92 12.72 -1.78
N THR A 112 12.37 12.33 -2.92
CA THR A 112 12.15 13.27 -4.03
C THR A 112 10.69 13.59 -4.27
N ALA A 113 9.77 12.83 -3.66
CA ALA A 113 8.34 12.86 -4.01
C ALA A 113 8.08 12.68 -5.52
N GLY A 114 9.00 12.02 -6.24
CA GLY A 114 8.99 11.87 -7.69
C GLY A 114 9.35 13.14 -8.47
N SER A 115 9.77 14.21 -7.82
CA SER A 115 10.10 15.48 -8.49
C SER A 115 11.58 15.57 -8.83
N PHE A 116 11.88 15.94 -10.08
CA PHE A 116 13.24 16.19 -10.51
C PHE A 116 13.90 17.37 -9.76
N LEU A 117 13.11 18.32 -9.21
CA LEU A 117 13.63 19.41 -8.41
C LEU A 117 14.17 18.95 -7.05
N LEU A 118 13.76 17.79 -6.58
CA LEU A 118 14.19 17.19 -5.33
C LEU A 118 15.07 15.94 -5.55
N ALA A 119 15.59 15.72 -6.75
CA ALA A 119 16.31 14.50 -7.14
C ALA A 119 17.45 14.10 -6.18
N ASP A 120 18.16 15.10 -5.63
CA ASP A 120 19.29 14.88 -4.73
C ASP A 120 18.95 15.23 -3.27
N SER A 121 17.67 15.38 -2.93
CA SER A 121 17.21 15.75 -1.60
C SER A 121 17.31 14.59 -0.63
N ILE A 122 18.32 14.63 0.25
CA ILE A 122 18.45 13.71 1.38
C ILE A 122 17.91 14.41 2.63
N PRO A 123 16.85 13.88 3.25
CA PRO A 123 16.30 14.43 4.49
C PRO A 123 17.30 14.41 5.66
N PRO A 124 17.14 15.27 6.66
CA PRO A 124 18.06 15.32 7.80
C PRO A 124 17.98 14.08 8.69
N ASP A 125 16.84 13.39 8.70
CA ASP A 125 16.59 12.17 9.49
C ASP A 125 15.58 11.24 8.81
N ASP A 126 15.43 10.04 9.38
CA ASP A 126 14.43 9.07 8.95
C ASP A 126 13.03 9.49 9.40
N ALA A 127 12.02 9.21 8.60
CA ALA A 127 10.63 9.24 9.04
C ALA A 127 10.41 8.33 10.26
N PHE A 128 9.43 8.66 11.11
CA PHE A 128 9.11 7.85 12.30
C PHE A 128 8.93 6.36 11.95
N ILE A 129 8.20 6.04 10.89
CA ILE A 129 7.98 4.66 10.46
C ILE A 129 9.25 3.97 9.97
N VAL A 130 10.22 4.71 9.42
CA VAL A 130 11.51 4.18 8.98
C VAL A 130 12.39 3.85 10.18
N LYS A 131 12.42 4.72 11.20
CA LYS A 131 13.07 4.44 12.50
C LYS A 131 12.55 3.12 13.09
N LYS A 132 11.21 2.92 13.07
CA LYS A 132 10.59 1.67 13.55
C LYS A 132 10.98 0.44 12.72
N PHE A 133 11.12 0.56 11.40
CA PHE A 133 11.61 -0.54 10.57
C PHE A 133 13.05 -0.91 10.90
N ARG A 134 13.93 0.08 11.05
CA ARG A 134 15.33 -0.16 11.41
C ARG A 134 15.44 -0.80 12.80
N ASP A 135 14.65 -0.36 13.78
CA ASP A 135 14.58 -0.94 15.13
C ASP A 135 14.08 -2.39 15.08
N ALA A 136 13.11 -2.69 14.22
CA ALA A 136 12.61 -4.03 13.98
C ALA A 136 13.59 -4.96 13.23
N GLY A 137 14.69 -4.40 12.69
CA GLY A 137 15.68 -5.13 11.92
C GLY A 137 15.28 -5.35 10.45
N ALA A 138 14.33 -4.59 9.92
CA ALA A 138 14.02 -4.59 8.49
C ALA A 138 15.11 -3.84 7.70
N ILE A 139 15.26 -4.19 6.42
CA ILE A 139 16.23 -3.59 5.51
C ILE A 139 15.49 -2.70 4.53
N VAL A 140 15.72 -1.39 4.55
CA VAL A 140 15.21 -0.50 3.52
C VAL A 140 15.96 -0.77 2.23
N LEU A 141 15.30 -1.39 1.25
CA LEU A 141 15.94 -1.84 0.01
C LEU A 141 15.92 -0.78 -1.09
N ALA A 142 14.81 -0.05 -1.23
CA ALA A 142 14.65 0.91 -2.32
C ALA A 142 13.63 2.01 -2.00
N LYS A 143 13.78 3.15 -2.69
CA LYS A 143 12.78 4.21 -2.84
C LYS A 143 12.07 4.02 -4.18
N LEU A 144 10.74 4.12 -4.18
CA LEU A 144 9.90 3.71 -5.29
C LEU A 144 9.19 4.87 -5.98
N ASN A 145 9.08 4.75 -7.30
CA ASN A 145 8.39 5.70 -8.15
C ASN A 145 6.92 5.90 -7.74
N MET A 146 6.41 7.07 -8.00
CA MET A 146 5.09 7.50 -7.55
C MET A 146 4.50 8.58 -8.47
N SER A 147 3.21 8.88 -8.33
CA SER A 147 2.70 10.14 -8.89
C SER A 147 3.37 11.30 -8.17
N GLU A 148 3.89 12.25 -8.94
CA GLU A 148 4.66 13.39 -8.41
C GLU A 148 3.88 14.14 -7.33
N PHE A 149 4.49 14.37 -6.17
CA PHE A 149 3.85 14.91 -4.97
C PHE A 149 2.54 14.20 -4.60
N ALA A 150 2.52 12.88 -4.75
CA ALA A 150 1.41 11.98 -4.40
C ALA A 150 0.07 12.30 -5.08
N SER A 151 0.04 12.99 -6.23
CA SER A 151 -1.18 13.37 -6.92
C SER A 151 -1.02 13.45 -8.44
N GLY A 152 -2.13 13.22 -9.16
CA GLY A 152 -2.15 13.24 -10.62
C GLY A 152 -2.00 11.86 -11.25
N ALA A 153 -1.49 11.80 -12.48
CA ALA A 153 -1.25 10.56 -13.20
C ALA A 153 -0.21 9.67 -12.49
N ALA A 154 -0.23 8.37 -12.77
CA ALA A 154 0.73 7.39 -12.24
C ALA A 154 2.13 7.54 -12.87
N MET A 155 2.66 8.75 -12.81
CA MET A 155 3.97 9.12 -13.36
C MET A 155 4.61 10.27 -12.56
N SER A 156 5.91 10.40 -12.67
CA SER A 156 6.69 11.48 -12.06
C SER A 156 7.61 12.14 -13.08
N SER A 157 7.98 13.39 -12.81
CA SER A 157 8.96 14.11 -13.65
C SER A 157 10.38 13.55 -13.50
N LEU A 158 10.67 12.90 -12.37
CA LEU A 158 11.96 12.27 -12.12
C LEU A 158 12.09 10.90 -12.79
N GLY A 159 11.09 10.01 -12.59
CA GLY A 159 11.15 8.62 -13.00
C GLY A 159 10.26 8.26 -14.21
N GLY A 160 9.41 9.17 -14.69
CA GLY A 160 8.41 8.80 -15.70
C GLY A 160 7.30 7.90 -15.16
N ALA A 161 6.67 7.10 -16.01
CA ALA A 161 5.58 6.22 -15.66
C ALA A 161 6.07 4.82 -15.25
N SER A 162 5.54 4.29 -14.15
CA SER A 162 5.65 2.86 -13.84
C SER A 162 4.65 2.05 -14.67
N LEU A 163 5.00 0.81 -15.02
CA LEU A 163 4.19 -0.08 -15.84
C LEU A 163 3.57 -1.20 -15.01
N ASN A 164 2.33 -1.58 -15.33
CA ASN A 164 1.63 -2.64 -14.62
C ASN A 164 2.22 -4.03 -14.98
N PRO A 165 2.69 -4.84 -14.02
CA PRO A 165 3.34 -6.11 -14.31
C PRO A 165 2.38 -7.19 -14.83
N HIS A 166 1.06 -7.03 -14.68
CA HIS A 166 0.06 -7.92 -15.30
C HIS A 166 -0.17 -7.61 -16.78
N ASP A 167 -0.08 -6.32 -17.16
CA ASP A 167 -0.19 -5.86 -18.55
C ASP A 167 0.50 -4.48 -18.68
N VAL A 168 1.65 -4.43 -19.33
CA VAL A 168 2.50 -3.23 -19.42
C VAL A 168 1.87 -2.03 -20.14
N VAL A 169 0.76 -2.23 -20.87
CA VAL A 169 0.00 -1.12 -21.47
C VAL A 169 -1.10 -0.58 -20.54
N ARG A 170 -1.22 -1.13 -19.34
CA ARG A 170 -2.20 -0.72 -18.34
C ARG A 170 -1.56 0.13 -17.25
N SER A 171 -2.33 1.04 -16.71
CA SER A 171 -1.92 1.86 -15.56
C SER A 171 -1.77 0.98 -14.31
N PRO A 172 -0.69 1.11 -13.54
CA PRO A 172 -0.59 0.51 -12.21
C PRO A 172 -1.40 1.26 -11.16
N SER A 173 -2.18 2.30 -11.57
CA SER A 173 -2.81 3.27 -10.69
C SER A 173 -1.78 4.08 -9.86
N GLY A 174 -2.26 5.07 -9.08
CA GLY A 174 -1.40 5.96 -8.29
C GLY A 174 -2.09 6.37 -6.98
N SER A 175 -1.37 7.09 -6.17
CA SER A 175 -0.01 7.62 -6.36
C SER A 175 1.11 6.65 -5.92
N SER A 176 0.82 5.54 -5.20
CA SER A 176 1.82 4.52 -4.84
C SER A 176 2.00 3.47 -5.96
N GLY A 177 2.07 3.92 -7.22
CA GLY A 177 2.14 3.04 -8.40
C GLY A 177 3.38 2.16 -8.38
N GLY A 178 4.55 2.73 -8.14
CA GLY A 178 5.79 1.98 -8.00
C GLY A 178 5.75 0.95 -6.87
N THR A 179 5.09 1.26 -5.73
CA THR A 179 4.92 0.31 -4.63
C THR A 179 4.04 -0.87 -5.06
N GLY A 180 2.90 -0.60 -5.72
CA GLY A 180 2.03 -1.65 -6.26
C GLY A 180 2.77 -2.58 -7.21
N VAL A 181 3.51 -2.01 -8.17
CA VAL A 181 4.34 -2.72 -9.14
C VAL A 181 5.42 -3.55 -8.46
N ALA A 182 6.20 -2.95 -7.56
CA ALA A 182 7.32 -3.61 -6.88
C ALA A 182 6.87 -4.84 -6.07
N ILE A 183 5.75 -4.73 -5.34
CA ILE A 183 5.22 -5.85 -4.56
C ILE A 183 4.65 -6.94 -5.45
N ALA A 184 3.88 -6.59 -6.49
CA ALA A 184 3.35 -7.57 -7.44
C ALA A 184 4.47 -8.28 -8.20
N ALA A 185 5.53 -7.56 -8.61
CA ALA A 185 6.69 -8.10 -9.28
C ALA A 185 7.67 -8.82 -8.33
N GLY A 186 7.44 -8.80 -7.01
CA GLY A 186 8.24 -9.53 -6.02
C GLY A 186 9.61 -8.90 -5.73
N TYR A 187 9.75 -7.57 -5.85
CA TYR A 187 10.99 -6.87 -5.51
C TYR A 187 11.27 -6.82 -4.00
N ALA A 188 10.23 -6.98 -3.20
CA ALA A 188 10.31 -7.17 -1.76
C ALA A 188 9.01 -7.86 -1.26
N PRO A 189 9.04 -8.51 -0.08
CA PRO A 189 7.84 -9.04 0.56
C PRO A 189 6.84 -7.95 0.96
N VAL A 190 7.34 -6.77 1.34
CA VAL A 190 6.55 -5.66 1.89
C VAL A 190 6.96 -4.33 1.28
N GLY A 191 5.98 -3.49 0.98
CA GLY A 191 6.15 -2.10 0.61
C GLY A 191 5.27 -1.18 1.46
N ILE A 192 5.67 0.08 1.55
CA ILE A 192 4.88 1.12 2.20
C ILE A 192 4.44 2.14 1.14
N GLY A 193 3.13 2.33 1.08
CA GLY A 193 2.50 3.40 0.32
C GLY A 193 1.97 4.50 1.22
N THR A 194 1.45 5.56 0.60
CA THR A 194 0.67 6.61 1.28
C THR A 194 -0.67 6.79 0.59
N ASP A 195 -1.70 7.16 1.33
CA ASP A 195 -3.07 7.29 0.84
C ASP A 195 -3.73 8.57 1.36
N THR A 196 -4.06 9.46 0.44
CA THR A 196 -4.79 10.71 0.70
C THR A 196 -6.18 10.68 0.08
N GLY A 197 -6.35 9.92 -1.02
CA GLY A 197 -7.60 9.81 -1.77
C GLY A 197 -7.76 8.49 -2.52
N GLY A 198 -7.10 7.41 -2.07
CA GLY A 198 -7.12 6.09 -2.70
C GLY A 198 -5.73 5.58 -3.11
N SER A 199 -4.66 6.26 -2.69
CA SER A 199 -3.31 6.06 -3.25
C SER A 199 -2.54 4.82 -2.74
N ILE A 200 -3.03 4.07 -1.76
CA ILE A 200 -2.64 2.69 -1.45
C ILE A 200 -3.59 1.73 -2.17
N ARG A 201 -4.88 2.02 -2.08
CA ARG A 201 -5.97 1.12 -2.46
C ARG A 201 -6.06 0.91 -3.96
N GLY A 202 -6.03 2.00 -4.75
CA GLY A 202 -6.01 1.93 -6.21
C GLY A 202 -4.84 1.10 -6.75
N PRO A 203 -3.58 1.41 -6.39
CA PRO A 203 -2.42 0.60 -6.77
C PRO A 203 -2.49 -0.85 -6.30
N SER A 204 -3.00 -1.13 -5.09
CA SER A 204 -3.17 -2.51 -4.63
C SER A 204 -4.16 -3.29 -5.51
N ALA A 205 -5.30 -2.68 -5.83
CA ALA A 205 -6.30 -3.29 -6.71
C ALA A 205 -5.77 -3.49 -8.14
N ALA A 206 -5.09 -2.47 -8.71
CA ALA A 206 -4.58 -2.51 -10.08
C ALA A 206 -3.43 -3.50 -10.28
N ASN A 207 -2.70 -3.84 -9.22
CA ASN A 207 -1.57 -4.77 -9.26
C ASN A 207 -1.86 -6.12 -8.60
N GLY A 208 -3.10 -6.37 -8.15
CA GLY A 208 -3.53 -7.66 -7.61
C GLY A 208 -2.84 -8.05 -6.30
N ILE A 209 -2.62 -7.09 -5.42
CA ILE A 209 -1.99 -7.27 -4.11
C ILE A 209 -2.91 -6.79 -2.98
N VAL A 210 -2.56 -7.14 -1.76
CA VAL A 210 -3.22 -6.65 -0.54
C VAL A 210 -2.66 -5.29 -0.16
N GLY A 211 -3.51 -4.36 0.24
CA GLY A 211 -3.11 -3.07 0.78
C GLY A 211 -4.03 -2.61 1.90
N LEU A 212 -3.49 -1.94 2.87
CA LEU A 212 -4.28 -1.37 3.97
C LEU A 212 -4.04 0.13 4.07
N LYS A 213 -5.10 0.91 3.90
CA LYS A 213 -5.16 2.27 4.41
C LYS A 213 -5.62 2.19 5.86
N PRO A 214 -4.75 2.46 6.85
CA PRO A 214 -5.15 2.40 8.26
C PRO A 214 -6.10 3.54 8.65
N THR A 215 -6.65 3.46 9.83
CA THR A 215 -7.33 4.58 10.50
C THR A 215 -6.39 5.79 10.54
N HIS A 216 -6.92 6.96 10.21
CA HIS A 216 -6.17 8.22 10.27
C HIS A 216 -5.65 8.48 11.69
N GLY A 217 -4.32 8.58 11.81
CA GLY A 217 -3.62 8.72 13.09
C GLY A 217 -3.24 7.39 13.77
N LEU A 218 -3.47 6.24 13.13
CA LEU A 218 -2.93 4.96 13.64
C LEU A 218 -1.43 4.80 13.35
N VAL A 219 -0.97 5.35 12.24
CA VAL A 219 0.42 5.38 11.79
C VAL A 219 0.85 6.84 11.67
N SER A 220 2.06 7.16 12.14
CA SER A 220 2.61 8.52 12.07
C SER A 220 2.92 8.94 10.63
N ARG A 221 2.77 10.25 10.38
CA ARG A 221 3.10 10.92 9.12
C ARG A 221 4.34 11.80 9.25
N ASP A 222 5.02 11.78 10.40
CA ASP A 222 6.29 12.48 10.60
C ASP A 222 7.34 11.95 9.63
N GLY A 223 8.02 12.88 8.92
CA GLY A 223 8.96 12.54 7.86
C GLY A 223 8.31 12.02 6.58
N ILE A 224 7.04 12.37 6.30
CA ILE A 224 6.37 12.03 5.04
C ILE A 224 6.00 13.32 4.33
N VAL A 225 6.44 13.48 3.07
CA VAL A 225 6.05 14.63 2.23
C VAL A 225 4.52 14.68 2.15
N PRO A 226 3.90 15.76 2.65
CA PRO A 226 2.45 15.83 2.77
C PRO A 226 1.74 16.07 1.43
N LEU A 227 0.52 15.56 1.32
CA LEU A 227 -0.43 15.99 0.30
C LEU A 227 -1.63 16.70 0.94
N ALA A 228 -2.17 16.15 2.03
CA ALA A 228 -3.18 16.79 2.89
C ALA A 228 -3.25 16.04 4.22
N LEU A 229 -2.68 16.61 5.28
CA LEU A 229 -2.55 15.94 6.58
C LEU A 229 -3.89 15.59 7.24
N SER A 230 -5.00 16.23 6.84
CA SER A 230 -6.34 15.81 7.26
C SER A 230 -6.74 14.42 6.72
N PHE A 231 -6.08 13.94 5.67
CA PHE A 231 -6.42 12.69 4.98
C PHE A 231 -5.25 11.71 4.89
N ASP A 232 -4.01 12.21 4.93
CA ASP A 232 -2.81 11.41 4.69
C ASP A 232 -2.65 10.28 5.71
N THR A 233 -2.38 9.09 5.19
CA THR A 233 -1.97 7.92 5.98
C THR A 233 -0.88 7.17 5.25
N ALA A 234 0.11 6.64 5.97
CA ALA A 234 1.00 5.61 5.46
C ALA A 234 0.42 4.23 5.79
N GLY A 235 0.64 3.25 4.92
CA GLY A 235 0.15 1.91 5.19
C GLY A 235 0.85 0.82 4.38
N PRO A 236 0.77 -0.44 4.87
CA PRO A 236 1.44 -1.58 4.28
C PRO A 236 0.75 -2.05 3.00
N MET A 237 1.57 -2.48 2.04
CA MET A 237 1.20 -3.15 0.80
C MET A 237 2.04 -4.43 0.70
N ALA A 238 1.39 -5.58 0.53
CA ALA A 238 2.05 -6.88 0.47
C ALA A 238 1.24 -7.86 -0.40
N ARG A 239 1.77 -9.05 -0.65
CA ARG A 239 1.00 -10.06 -1.39
C ARG A 239 -0.08 -10.72 -0.54
N HIS A 240 0.12 -10.83 0.78
CA HIS A 240 -0.77 -11.55 1.69
C HIS A 240 -1.28 -10.67 2.84
N VAL A 241 -2.50 -10.95 3.30
CA VAL A 241 -3.08 -10.27 4.48
C VAL A 241 -2.24 -10.48 5.73
N TYR A 242 -1.61 -11.65 5.88
CA TYR A 242 -0.70 -11.94 6.96
C TYR A 242 0.47 -10.93 7.02
N ASP A 243 1.10 -10.66 5.87
CA ASP A 243 2.26 -9.76 5.79
C ASP A 243 1.87 -8.30 6.07
N VAL A 244 0.66 -7.90 5.63
CA VAL A 244 0.07 -6.60 5.99
C VAL A 244 -0.14 -6.49 7.51
N ALA A 245 -0.65 -7.55 8.16
CA ALA A 245 -0.87 -7.57 9.60
C ALA A 245 0.44 -7.49 10.40
N VAL A 246 1.46 -8.27 10.01
CA VAL A 246 2.82 -8.20 10.60
C VAL A 246 3.37 -6.78 10.50
N THR A 247 3.29 -6.20 9.30
CA THR A 247 3.88 -4.89 9.03
C THR A 247 3.15 -3.78 9.78
N LEU A 248 1.82 -3.82 9.85
CA LEU A 248 1.03 -2.84 10.59
C LEU A 248 1.45 -2.82 12.08
N GLY A 249 1.68 -3.97 12.70
CA GLY A 249 2.13 -4.07 14.09
C GLY A 249 3.45 -3.33 14.35
N VAL A 250 4.35 -3.33 13.37
CA VAL A 250 5.62 -2.58 13.46
C VAL A 250 5.40 -1.08 13.28
N LEU A 251 4.54 -0.66 12.34
CA LEU A 251 4.33 0.74 11.99
C LEU A 251 3.62 1.56 13.07
N THR A 252 2.73 0.93 13.86
CA THR A 252 1.89 1.65 14.82
C THR A 252 2.70 2.22 15.99
N GLY A 253 2.25 3.37 16.50
CA GLY A 253 2.86 4.02 17.66
C GLY A 253 2.36 5.45 17.83
N VAL A 254 2.40 5.95 19.06
CA VAL A 254 2.20 7.37 19.34
C VAL A 254 3.50 8.10 19.05
N ASP A 255 3.41 9.15 18.27
CA ASP A 255 4.53 10.00 17.89
C ASP A 255 4.26 11.44 18.37
N ALA A 256 5.22 12.01 19.10
CA ALA A 256 5.08 13.38 19.60
C ALA A 256 5.11 14.43 18.47
N ALA A 257 5.72 14.11 17.34
CA ALA A 257 5.79 14.98 16.16
C ALA A 257 4.50 14.94 15.32
N ASP A 258 3.67 13.89 15.46
CA ASP A 258 2.37 13.79 14.78
C ASP A 258 1.22 13.68 15.79
N GLU A 259 0.62 14.82 16.12
CA GLU A 259 -0.50 14.96 17.08
C GLU A 259 -1.68 14.00 16.78
N ALA A 260 -1.92 13.66 15.50
CA ALA A 260 -3.01 12.77 15.14
C ALA A 260 -2.84 11.36 15.72
N THR A 261 -1.61 10.94 15.99
CA THR A 261 -1.32 9.61 16.53
C THR A 261 -1.81 9.39 17.97
N LYS A 262 -2.04 10.45 18.73
CA LYS A 262 -2.64 10.39 20.08
C LYS A 262 -4.01 9.71 20.08
N LYS A 263 -4.74 9.78 18.95
CA LYS A 263 -6.06 9.12 18.79
C LYS A 263 -5.96 7.58 18.88
N SER A 264 -4.78 7.03 18.62
CA SER A 264 -4.51 5.59 18.63
C SER A 264 -4.16 5.04 20.01
N GLU A 265 -3.92 5.91 20.99
CA GLU A 265 -3.56 5.51 22.35
C GLU A 265 -4.65 4.62 22.97
N GLY A 266 -4.26 3.45 23.46
CA GLY A 266 -5.17 2.44 24.01
C GLY A 266 -6.03 1.69 22.98
N LYS A 267 -5.89 1.97 21.66
CA LYS A 267 -6.69 1.35 20.59
C LYS A 267 -5.84 0.57 19.57
N ARG A 268 -4.53 0.78 19.60
CA ARG A 268 -3.60 0.09 18.70
C ARG A 268 -3.23 -1.28 19.27
N GLU A 269 -3.02 -2.24 18.37
CA GLU A 269 -2.42 -3.52 18.70
C GLU A 269 -0.91 -3.49 18.39
N THR A 270 -0.14 -4.28 19.13
CA THR A 270 1.29 -4.50 18.84
C THR A 270 1.51 -5.69 17.91
N ASP A 271 0.50 -6.55 17.76
CA ASP A 271 0.53 -7.75 16.93
C ASP A 271 -0.87 -8.00 16.35
N TYR A 272 -1.07 -7.53 15.12
CA TYR A 272 -2.33 -7.71 14.39
C TYR A 272 -2.50 -9.13 13.84
N THR A 273 -1.45 -9.97 13.83
CA THR A 273 -1.58 -11.35 13.35
C THR A 273 -2.46 -12.20 14.26
N LYS A 274 -2.60 -11.82 15.53
CA LYS A 274 -3.49 -12.48 16.49
C LYS A 274 -4.97 -12.41 16.12
N ALA A 275 -5.35 -11.44 15.31
CA ALA A 275 -6.72 -11.29 14.83
C ALA A 275 -7.04 -12.19 13.62
N LEU A 276 -6.02 -12.77 12.97
CA LEU A 276 -6.22 -13.55 11.75
C LEU A 276 -6.89 -14.89 12.06
N ASP A 277 -8.06 -15.10 11.46
CA ASP A 277 -8.86 -16.31 11.59
C ASP A 277 -9.44 -16.69 10.23
N ALA A 278 -9.09 -17.85 9.71
CA ALA A 278 -9.61 -18.37 8.44
C ALA A 278 -11.14 -18.60 8.45
N LYS A 279 -11.76 -18.62 9.63
CA LYS A 279 -13.21 -18.78 9.82
C LYS A 279 -13.93 -17.45 10.15
N ALA A 280 -13.26 -16.31 10.07
CA ALA A 280 -13.82 -15.02 10.48
C ALA A 280 -15.04 -14.56 9.65
N LEU A 281 -15.30 -15.20 8.49
CA LEU A 281 -16.53 -14.98 7.71
C LEU A 281 -17.76 -15.62 8.38
N ALA A 282 -17.60 -16.68 9.17
CA ALA A 282 -18.71 -17.36 9.82
C ALA A 282 -19.42 -16.40 10.81
N GLY A 283 -20.71 -16.17 10.58
CA GLY A 283 -21.52 -15.24 11.35
C GLY A 283 -21.26 -13.76 11.11
N ALA A 284 -20.30 -13.41 10.23
CA ALA A 284 -20.05 -12.03 9.85
C ALA A 284 -21.23 -11.42 9.09
N ARG A 285 -21.46 -10.13 9.28
CA ARG A 285 -22.48 -9.39 8.55
C ARG A 285 -21.83 -8.29 7.69
N ILE A 286 -21.87 -8.47 6.38
CA ILE A 286 -21.17 -7.66 5.38
C ILE A 286 -22.17 -6.85 4.56
N GLY A 287 -21.98 -5.53 4.50
CA GLY A 287 -22.73 -4.65 3.61
C GLY A 287 -22.08 -4.58 2.24
N ILE A 288 -22.83 -4.73 1.14
CA ILE A 288 -22.34 -4.44 -0.21
C ILE A 288 -22.86 -3.08 -0.68
N ALA A 289 -21.97 -2.14 -0.98
CA ALA A 289 -22.32 -0.82 -1.54
C ALA A 289 -22.38 -0.91 -3.08
N ARG A 290 -23.56 -1.26 -3.61
CA ARG A 290 -23.78 -1.41 -5.05
C ARG A 290 -23.76 -0.08 -5.81
N ASP A 291 -23.74 1.05 -5.12
CA ASP A 291 -23.58 2.38 -5.71
C ASP A 291 -22.33 2.48 -6.60
N PHE A 292 -21.31 1.66 -6.33
CA PHE A 292 -20.02 1.65 -7.04
C PHE A 292 -19.88 0.54 -8.10
N MET A 293 -20.94 -0.19 -8.36
CA MET A 293 -21.04 -1.24 -9.40
C MET A 293 -21.72 -0.70 -10.66
N GLY A 294 -21.81 -1.51 -11.71
CA GLY A 294 -22.53 -1.16 -12.95
C GLY A 294 -21.68 -0.43 -13.99
N GLN A 295 -20.37 -0.33 -13.80
CA GLN A 295 -19.47 0.42 -14.70
C GLN A 295 -18.56 -0.48 -15.56
N ASP A 296 -18.34 -1.73 -15.14
CA ASP A 296 -17.56 -2.76 -15.87
C ASP A 296 -18.11 -4.14 -15.54
N GLY A 297 -18.70 -4.81 -16.52
CA GLY A 297 -19.38 -6.10 -16.30
C GLY A 297 -18.47 -7.23 -15.82
N GLU A 298 -17.17 -7.24 -16.18
CA GLU A 298 -16.24 -8.25 -15.67
C GLU A 298 -15.89 -7.96 -14.20
N THR A 299 -15.70 -6.69 -13.85
CA THR A 299 -15.49 -6.28 -12.44
C THR A 299 -16.69 -6.67 -11.59
N ASP A 300 -17.90 -6.34 -12.03
CA ASP A 300 -19.14 -6.66 -11.32
C ASP A 300 -19.32 -8.17 -11.13
N TRP A 301 -19.03 -8.95 -12.17
CA TRP A 301 -19.11 -10.40 -12.09
C TRP A 301 -18.16 -10.99 -11.04
N ILE A 302 -16.92 -10.47 -10.98
CA ILE A 302 -15.92 -10.89 -9.98
C ILE A 302 -16.36 -10.50 -8.57
N VAL A 303 -16.94 -9.31 -8.40
CA VAL A 303 -17.49 -8.88 -7.11
C VAL A 303 -18.63 -9.79 -6.67
N GLU A 304 -19.58 -10.13 -7.57
CA GLU A 304 -20.66 -11.07 -7.24
C GLU A 304 -20.12 -12.48 -6.88
N ALA A 305 -19.08 -12.95 -7.57
CA ALA A 305 -18.41 -14.21 -7.20
C ALA A 305 -17.78 -14.12 -5.80
N SER A 306 -17.19 -12.97 -5.45
CA SER A 306 -16.65 -12.71 -4.10
C SER A 306 -17.74 -12.74 -3.02
N LEU A 307 -18.91 -12.12 -3.28
CA LEU A 307 -20.04 -12.17 -2.37
C LEU A 307 -20.58 -13.61 -2.19
N LYS A 308 -20.55 -14.40 -3.27
CA LYS A 308 -20.89 -15.82 -3.19
C LYS A 308 -19.90 -16.60 -2.32
N ALA A 309 -18.59 -16.33 -2.45
CA ALA A 309 -17.57 -16.94 -1.59
C ALA A 309 -17.76 -16.56 -0.12
N MET A 310 -18.09 -15.30 0.19
CA MET A 310 -18.39 -14.87 1.56
C MET A 310 -19.61 -15.61 2.14
N ARG A 311 -20.69 -15.77 1.37
CA ARG A 311 -21.86 -16.53 1.79
C ARG A 311 -21.55 -18.01 1.99
N ALA A 312 -20.68 -18.60 1.17
CA ALA A 312 -20.19 -19.97 1.37
C ALA A 312 -19.35 -20.11 2.65
N GLY A 313 -18.68 -19.05 3.09
CA GLY A 313 -18.02 -18.92 4.39
C GLY A 313 -18.98 -18.54 5.53
N GLU A 314 -20.30 -18.69 5.33
CA GLU A 314 -21.37 -18.43 6.32
C GLU A 314 -21.54 -16.96 6.72
N ALA A 315 -21.06 -16.01 5.90
CA ALA A 315 -21.36 -14.58 6.09
C ALA A 315 -22.76 -14.22 5.59
N THR A 316 -23.43 -13.34 6.31
CA THR A 316 -24.65 -12.66 5.85
C THR A 316 -24.27 -11.44 5.03
N VAL A 317 -24.64 -11.40 3.75
CA VAL A 317 -24.38 -10.25 2.86
C VAL A 317 -25.70 -9.51 2.62
N VAL A 318 -25.71 -8.20 2.90
CA VAL A 318 -26.87 -7.31 2.74
C VAL A 318 -26.51 -6.11 1.85
N ASP A 319 -27.47 -5.62 1.07
CA ASP A 319 -27.29 -4.41 0.27
C ASP A 319 -27.34 -3.19 1.16
N VAL A 320 -26.39 -2.27 1.00
CA VAL A 320 -26.37 -0.97 1.67
C VAL A 320 -26.27 0.14 0.63
N LYS A 321 -26.79 1.33 1.00
CA LYS A 321 -26.72 2.52 0.16
C LYS A 321 -26.14 3.67 0.94
N PHE A 322 -25.25 4.41 0.31
CA PHE A 322 -24.81 5.69 0.85
C PHE A 322 -25.82 6.80 0.55
N PRO A 323 -25.99 7.77 1.46
CA PRO A 323 -26.84 8.92 1.18
C PRO A 323 -26.40 9.64 -0.09
N LYS A 324 -27.35 9.97 -0.98
CA LYS A 324 -27.05 10.59 -2.27
C LYS A 324 -26.25 11.89 -2.12
N TRP A 325 -26.59 12.74 -1.14
CA TRP A 325 -25.88 13.99 -0.93
C TRP A 325 -24.39 13.77 -0.60
N LEU A 326 -24.05 12.71 0.15
CA LEU A 326 -22.67 12.34 0.45
C LEU A 326 -21.91 11.97 -0.83
N LEU A 327 -22.52 11.15 -1.68
CA LEU A 327 -21.93 10.75 -2.96
C LEU A 327 -21.75 11.94 -3.91
N ASP A 328 -22.67 12.87 -3.93
CA ASP A 328 -22.65 14.05 -4.80
C ASP A 328 -21.60 15.09 -4.35
N SER A 329 -21.45 15.30 -3.03
CA SER A 329 -20.64 16.39 -2.48
C SER A 329 -19.21 15.99 -2.08
N ARG A 330 -18.91 14.69 -1.98
CA ARG A 330 -17.61 14.20 -1.46
C ARG A 330 -16.39 14.75 -2.20
N GLU A 331 -16.49 14.90 -3.53
CA GLU A 331 -15.38 15.41 -4.35
C GLU A 331 -15.10 16.89 -4.08
N GLU A 332 -16.14 17.69 -3.85
CA GLU A 332 -16.01 19.08 -3.48
C GLU A 332 -15.37 19.21 -2.09
N PHE A 333 -15.84 18.45 -1.12
CA PHE A 333 -15.25 18.44 0.22
C PHE A 333 -13.78 18.01 0.21
N TYR A 334 -13.47 16.96 -0.57
CA TYR A 334 -12.11 16.50 -0.74
C TYR A 334 -11.20 17.60 -1.31
N ARG A 335 -11.61 18.26 -2.40
CA ARG A 335 -10.82 19.31 -3.05
C ARG A 335 -10.66 20.55 -2.16
N THR A 336 -11.73 20.95 -1.45
CA THR A 336 -11.72 22.11 -0.54
C THR A 336 -10.64 21.96 0.53
N ILE A 337 -10.50 20.77 1.12
CA ILE A 337 -9.46 20.49 2.11
C ILE A 337 -8.11 20.30 1.42
N ARG A 338 -8.02 19.36 0.49
CA ARG A 338 -6.75 18.88 -0.05
C ARG A 338 -5.92 19.98 -0.73
N TRP A 339 -6.56 20.84 -1.53
CA TRP A 339 -5.80 21.85 -2.28
C TRP A 339 -5.19 22.92 -1.37
N ARG A 340 -5.96 23.38 -0.38
CA ARG A 340 -5.46 24.37 0.59
C ARG A 340 -4.40 23.81 1.51
N GLU A 341 -4.61 22.58 1.96
CA GLU A 341 -3.63 21.90 2.81
C GLU A 341 -2.33 21.62 2.06
N PHE A 342 -2.37 21.16 0.82
CA PHE A 342 -1.14 20.96 0.04
C PHE A 342 -0.33 22.25 -0.07
N ARG A 343 -0.98 23.36 -0.44
CA ARG A 343 -0.31 24.66 -0.57
C ARG A 343 0.43 25.07 0.71
N ALA A 344 -0.21 24.92 1.85
CA ALA A 344 0.37 25.31 3.14
C ALA A 344 1.43 24.29 3.61
N GLN A 345 1.07 22.99 3.62
CA GLN A 345 1.86 21.95 4.26
C GLN A 345 3.10 21.56 3.45
N ILE A 346 3.08 21.69 2.11
CA ILE A 346 4.28 21.47 1.31
C ILE A 346 5.35 22.54 1.61
N ALA A 347 4.97 23.77 1.92
CA ALA A 347 5.90 24.80 2.32
C ALA A 347 6.55 24.47 3.67
N ASP A 348 5.78 23.93 4.63
CA ASP A 348 6.32 23.49 5.92
C ASP A 348 7.35 22.38 5.73
N TYR A 349 7.07 21.39 4.87
CA TYR A 349 8.03 20.33 4.55
C TYR A 349 9.28 20.88 3.84
N LEU A 350 9.11 21.70 2.81
CA LEU A 350 10.23 22.28 2.05
C LEU A 350 11.12 23.17 2.93
N ALA A 351 10.59 23.76 4.00
CA ALA A 351 11.36 24.53 4.96
C ALA A 351 12.41 23.69 5.71
N THR A 352 12.16 22.38 5.88
CA THR A 352 13.12 21.47 6.53
C THR A 352 14.32 21.13 5.66
N LEU A 353 14.21 21.31 4.34
CA LEU A 353 15.27 21.01 3.38
C LEU A 353 16.32 22.14 3.33
N GLY A 354 17.51 21.84 2.80
CA GLY A 354 18.60 22.81 2.62
C GLY A 354 18.21 24.02 1.75
N PRO A 355 19.01 25.11 1.77
CA PRO A 355 18.67 26.36 1.08
C PRO A 355 18.64 26.26 -0.46
N ALA A 356 19.22 25.22 -1.03
CA ALA A 356 19.19 24.98 -2.48
C ALA A 356 17.81 24.60 -3.03
N TYR A 357 16.91 24.10 -2.16
CA TYR A 357 15.59 23.64 -2.55
C TYR A 357 14.52 24.74 -2.45
N PRO A 358 13.43 24.66 -3.25
CA PRO A 358 12.32 25.61 -3.15
C PRO A 358 11.70 25.57 -1.75
N LYS A 359 11.10 26.70 -1.31
CA LYS A 359 10.53 26.84 0.03
C LYS A 359 9.01 26.97 0.05
N THR A 360 8.41 27.23 -1.10
CA THR A 360 6.96 27.38 -1.26
C THR A 360 6.48 26.68 -2.51
N LEU A 361 5.16 26.45 -2.61
CA LEU A 361 4.55 25.91 -3.83
C LEU A 361 4.79 26.85 -5.03
N ALA A 362 4.66 28.16 -4.84
CA ALA A 362 4.92 29.15 -5.87
C ALA A 362 6.37 29.06 -6.39
N GLU A 363 7.35 28.98 -5.49
CA GLU A 363 8.77 28.85 -5.86
C GLU A 363 9.06 27.50 -6.55
N LEU A 364 8.41 26.42 -6.10
CA LEU A 364 8.51 25.12 -6.75
C LEU A 364 7.96 25.18 -8.18
N MET A 365 6.83 25.85 -8.39
CA MET A 365 6.26 26.08 -9.73
C MET A 365 7.17 26.95 -10.61
N GLU A 366 7.70 28.05 -10.08
CA GLU A 366 8.62 28.93 -10.81
C GLU A 366 9.86 28.17 -11.29
N ARG A 367 10.49 27.40 -10.39
CA ARG A 367 11.65 26.58 -10.75
C ARG A 367 11.30 25.46 -11.74
N SER A 368 10.13 24.82 -11.62
CA SER A 368 9.65 23.85 -12.59
C SER A 368 9.46 24.44 -13.98
N ALA A 369 8.90 25.66 -14.07
CA ALA A 369 8.70 26.37 -15.34
C ALA A 369 10.02 26.77 -16.02
N SER A 370 11.11 26.93 -15.27
CA SER A 370 12.41 27.27 -15.82
C SER A 370 13.12 26.08 -16.50
N VAL A 371 12.65 24.86 -16.28
CA VAL A 371 13.20 23.65 -16.92
C VAL A 371 12.63 23.53 -18.33
N THR A 372 13.31 24.10 -19.28
CA THR A 372 12.86 24.17 -20.70
C THR A 372 13.34 22.99 -21.55
N SER A 373 14.29 22.21 -21.05
CA SER A 373 14.85 21.08 -21.77
C SER A 373 14.47 19.77 -21.09
N PRO A 374 14.05 18.73 -21.84
CA PRO A 374 13.99 17.39 -21.31
C PRO A 374 15.35 17.01 -20.70
N ARG A 375 15.35 16.28 -19.60
CA ARG A 375 16.58 15.65 -19.11
C ARG A 375 17.16 14.75 -20.21
N ALA A 376 18.44 14.43 -20.12
CA ALA A 376 19.12 13.55 -21.09
C ALA A 376 18.40 12.19 -21.28
N ASP A 377 17.64 11.76 -20.30
CA ASP A 377 16.81 10.56 -20.28
C ASP A 377 15.39 10.76 -20.89
N GLY A 378 15.05 11.96 -21.40
CA GLY A 378 13.77 12.27 -22.02
C GLY A 378 12.64 12.61 -21.05
N VAL A 379 12.90 12.69 -19.75
CA VAL A 379 11.87 13.04 -18.74
C VAL A 379 11.53 14.52 -18.84
N VAL A 380 10.25 14.83 -18.93
CA VAL A 380 9.71 16.22 -18.99
C VAL A 380 8.93 16.52 -17.70
N PRO A 381 8.77 17.80 -17.31
CA PRO A 381 7.88 18.18 -16.22
C PRO A 381 6.50 17.55 -16.41
N ASN A 382 5.91 17.02 -15.32
CA ASN A 382 4.61 16.36 -15.38
C ASN A 382 3.47 17.37 -15.62
N PRO A 383 2.85 17.44 -16.82
CA PRO A 383 1.85 18.45 -17.14
C PRO A 383 0.56 18.27 -16.36
N VAL A 384 0.23 17.04 -15.95
CA VAL A 384 -0.96 16.79 -15.12
C VAL A 384 -0.74 17.34 -13.72
N ARG A 385 0.44 17.12 -13.15
CA ARG A 385 0.79 17.68 -11.84
C ARG A 385 0.85 19.22 -11.87
N TRP A 386 1.39 19.79 -12.94
CA TRP A 386 1.43 21.23 -13.13
C TRP A 386 0.02 21.86 -13.05
N SER A 387 -0.94 21.34 -13.79
CA SER A 387 -2.32 21.85 -13.80
C SER A 387 -3.01 21.74 -12.43
N LEU A 388 -2.61 20.75 -11.60
CA LEU A 388 -3.08 20.64 -10.22
C LEU A 388 -2.43 21.68 -9.31
N MET A 389 -1.11 21.92 -9.43
CA MET A 389 -0.39 22.95 -8.67
C MET A 389 -0.97 24.33 -8.90
N GLU A 390 -1.38 24.67 -10.15
CA GLU A 390 -2.07 25.93 -10.44
C GLU A 390 -3.39 26.10 -9.68
N LYS A 391 -4.16 25.01 -9.52
CA LYS A 391 -5.40 25.01 -8.76
C LYS A 391 -5.13 25.09 -7.25
N GLU A 392 -4.12 24.39 -6.78
CA GLU A 392 -3.70 24.37 -5.39
C GLU A 392 -3.19 25.77 -4.97
N GLU A 393 -2.34 26.42 -5.77
CA GLU A 393 -1.84 27.76 -5.49
C GLU A 393 -2.97 28.81 -5.41
N LYS A 394 -4.03 28.64 -6.23
CA LYS A 394 -5.19 29.54 -6.27
C LYS A 394 -6.30 29.14 -5.28
N SER A 395 -6.13 28.09 -4.49
CA SER A 395 -7.23 27.50 -3.71
C SER A 395 -7.66 28.27 -2.46
N GLY A 396 -6.84 29.22 -2.02
CA GLY A 396 -7.10 29.99 -0.79
C GLY A 396 -6.23 29.53 0.39
N THR A 397 -6.72 29.76 1.62
CA THR A 397 -5.98 29.58 2.87
C THR A 397 -6.69 28.63 3.84
N LEU A 398 -5.99 28.19 4.88
CA LEU A 398 -6.57 27.37 5.96
C LEU A 398 -7.49 28.18 6.92
N ALA A 399 -7.56 29.50 6.75
CA ALA A 399 -8.46 30.37 7.50
C ALA A 399 -9.77 30.67 6.77
N ASP A 400 -9.90 30.23 5.52
CA ASP A 400 -11.09 30.50 4.72
C ASP A 400 -12.33 29.79 5.29
N TYR A 401 -13.45 30.49 5.22
CA TYR A 401 -14.72 30.02 5.78
C TYR A 401 -15.14 28.62 5.27
N ASP A 402 -15.07 28.40 3.96
CA ASP A 402 -15.46 27.13 3.35
C ASP A 402 -14.53 25.97 3.77
N TYR A 403 -13.22 26.22 3.90
CA TYR A 403 -12.30 25.22 4.44
C TYR A 403 -12.67 24.82 5.88
N LEU A 404 -12.89 25.82 6.74
CA LEU A 404 -13.26 25.59 8.15
C LEU A 404 -14.61 24.86 8.25
N ALA A 405 -15.60 25.26 7.44
CA ALA A 405 -16.91 24.62 7.41
C ALA A 405 -16.83 23.13 7.02
N VAL A 406 -16.05 22.80 5.99
CA VAL A 406 -15.86 21.41 5.58
C VAL A 406 -15.12 20.63 6.66
N ARG A 407 -13.98 21.12 7.13
CA ARG A 407 -13.12 20.44 8.10
C ARG A 407 -13.84 20.17 9.43
N ASP A 408 -14.49 21.19 9.99
CA ASP A 408 -14.99 21.17 11.37
C ASP A 408 -16.42 20.64 11.48
N HIS A 409 -17.20 20.64 10.37
CA HIS A 409 -18.60 20.23 10.39
C HIS A 409 -18.94 19.12 9.40
N LEU A 410 -18.53 19.24 8.12
CA LEU A 410 -18.98 18.29 7.11
C LEU A 410 -18.22 16.95 7.17
N LEU A 411 -16.91 16.94 7.42
CA LEU A 411 -16.17 15.69 7.61
C LEU A 411 -16.65 14.91 8.85
N PRO A 412 -16.88 15.53 10.04
CA PRO A 412 -17.52 14.86 11.18
C PRO A 412 -18.90 14.30 10.84
N LEU A 413 -19.73 15.05 10.09
CA LEU A 413 -21.06 14.59 9.66
C LEU A 413 -20.97 13.35 8.77
N MET A 414 -20.06 13.35 7.77
CA MET A 414 -19.84 12.19 6.90
C MET A 414 -19.45 10.95 7.71
N ARG A 415 -18.55 11.12 8.68
CA ARG A 415 -18.14 10.04 9.60
C ARG A 415 -19.33 9.48 10.35
N ALA A 416 -20.10 10.34 11.00
CA ALA A 416 -21.29 9.95 11.76
C ALA A 416 -22.34 9.23 10.90
N MET A 417 -22.49 9.63 9.63
CA MET A 417 -23.42 8.98 8.69
C MET A 417 -22.99 7.55 8.37
N ILE A 418 -21.70 7.32 8.03
CA ILE A 418 -21.20 5.97 7.75
C ILE A 418 -21.27 5.08 9.00
N GLU A 419 -20.88 5.59 10.16
CA GLU A 419 -21.05 4.88 11.44
C GLU A 419 -22.52 4.53 11.70
N GLY A 420 -23.43 5.46 11.39
CA GLY A 420 -24.87 5.25 11.50
C GLY A 420 -25.35 4.09 10.62
N VAL A 421 -24.94 4.04 9.35
CA VAL A 421 -25.26 2.93 8.43
C VAL A 421 -24.72 1.61 8.98
N MET A 422 -23.44 1.57 9.38
CA MET A 422 -22.82 0.34 9.91
C MET A 422 -23.52 -0.14 11.18
N ARG A 423 -23.89 0.77 12.08
CA ARG A 423 -24.57 0.44 13.34
C ARG A 423 -26.00 -0.03 13.13
N SER A 424 -26.78 0.66 12.29
CA SER A 424 -28.19 0.31 12.05
C SER A 424 -28.33 -1.06 11.40
N GLU A 425 -27.43 -1.37 10.47
CA GLU A 425 -27.39 -2.65 9.78
C GLU A 425 -26.56 -3.72 10.51
N LYS A 426 -25.92 -3.37 11.64
CA LYS A 426 -25.02 -4.25 12.43
C LYS A 426 -23.90 -4.86 11.58
N LEU A 427 -23.25 -4.02 10.79
CA LEU A 427 -22.21 -4.48 9.86
C LEU A 427 -20.84 -4.60 10.53
N ASP A 428 -20.11 -5.65 10.18
CA ASP A 428 -18.70 -5.80 10.48
C ASP A 428 -17.82 -5.03 9.49
N ALA A 429 -18.24 -4.96 8.22
CA ALA A 429 -17.59 -4.18 7.16
C ALA A 429 -18.58 -3.82 6.05
N ILE A 430 -18.26 -2.76 5.29
CA ILE A 430 -18.89 -2.47 4.00
C ILE A 430 -17.89 -2.83 2.92
N VAL A 431 -18.32 -3.63 1.92
CA VAL A 431 -17.49 -4.01 0.78
C VAL A 431 -17.96 -3.34 -0.50
N TYR A 432 -17.01 -3.10 -1.41
CA TYR A 432 -17.26 -2.54 -2.75
C TYR A 432 -16.05 -2.80 -3.66
N PRO A 433 -16.21 -2.78 -5.00
CA PRO A 433 -15.06 -2.83 -5.90
C PRO A 433 -14.14 -1.63 -5.60
N THR A 434 -12.88 -1.88 -5.28
CA THR A 434 -11.90 -0.82 -4.97
C THR A 434 -11.81 0.18 -6.13
N SER A 435 -11.74 -0.35 -7.35
CA SER A 435 -11.93 0.40 -8.58
C SER A 435 -13.17 -0.13 -9.28
N PRO A 436 -14.11 0.74 -9.70
CA PRO A 436 -15.36 0.32 -10.36
C PRO A 436 -15.13 -0.25 -11.76
N ARG A 437 -13.92 -0.11 -12.29
CA ARG A 437 -13.46 -0.62 -13.57
C ARG A 437 -12.11 -1.28 -13.42
N ARG A 438 -11.81 -2.23 -14.33
CA ARG A 438 -10.46 -2.78 -14.48
C ARG A 438 -9.43 -1.67 -14.75
N PRO A 439 -8.13 -1.88 -14.54
CA PRO A 439 -7.08 -0.90 -14.83
C PRO A 439 -7.21 -0.35 -16.25
N GLY A 440 -7.31 0.98 -16.39
CA GLY A 440 -7.32 1.69 -17.65
C GLY A 440 -5.99 1.55 -18.40
N ARG A 441 -5.93 1.97 -19.67
CA ARG A 441 -4.66 2.06 -20.38
C ARG A 441 -3.82 3.18 -19.78
N ALA A 442 -2.51 3.02 -19.77
CA ALA A 442 -1.60 4.03 -19.21
C ALA A 442 -1.64 5.35 -20.00
N ASP A 443 -1.90 5.28 -21.31
CA ASP A 443 -2.05 6.43 -22.20
C ASP A 443 -3.40 7.14 -22.05
N GLU A 444 -4.44 6.48 -21.53
CA GLU A 444 -5.76 7.05 -21.27
C GLU A 444 -5.80 7.83 -19.93
N ASP A 445 -4.99 7.47 -18.96
CA ASP A 445 -4.89 8.17 -17.65
C ASP A 445 -4.26 9.57 -17.76
N LEU A 446 -3.68 9.90 -18.91
CA LEU A 446 -3.00 11.17 -19.15
C LEU A 446 -3.93 12.30 -19.62
N GLY A 447 -5.23 12.05 -19.83
CA GLY A 447 -6.18 13.00 -20.41
C GLY A 447 -7.33 13.39 -19.48
N PRO A 448 -7.81 14.65 -19.59
CA PRO A 448 -9.02 15.11 -18.88
C PRO A 448 -10.33 14.49 -19.41
N SER A 449 -10.29 13.63 -20.43
CA SER A 449 -11.43 13.10 -21.15
C SER A 449 -11.92 11.73 -20.66
N ALA A 450 -11.30 11.13 -19.66
CA ALA A 450 -11.87 9.91 -19.06
C ALA A 450 -13.20 10.25 -18.38
N PRO A 451 -14.29 9.51 -18.68
CA PRO A 451 -15.57 9.78 -18.04
C PRO A 451 -15.44 9.65 -16.52
N PRO A 452 -16.07 10.55 -15.74
CA PRO A 452 -15.98 10.51 -14.28
C PRO A 452 -16.42 9.14 -13.77
N GLN A 453 -15.57 8.53 -12.94
CA GLN A 453 -15.88 7.24 -12.30
C GLN A 453 -16.58 7.52 -10.98
N LEU A 454 -17.70 6.86 -10.74
CA LEU A 454 -18.29 6.81 -9.42
C LEU A 454 -17.52 5.79 -8.58
N SER A 455 -16.44 6.23 -7.95
CA SER A 455 -15.58 5.42 -7.09
C SER A 455 -15.79 5.77 -5.61
N ALA A 456 -15.61 4.80 -4.72
CA ALA A 456 -15.59 5.02 -3.29
C ALA A 456 -14.25 5.58 -2.78
N ALA A 457 -13.28 5.81 -3.65
CA ALA A 457 -11.87 6.02 -3.30
C ALA A 457 -11.64 7.02 -2.15
N ASN A 458 -12.31 8.17 -2.14
CA ASN A 458 -12.09 9.19 -1.11
C ASN A 458 -12.96 9.06 0.15
N ILE A 459 -13.92 8.13 0.22
CA ILE A 459 -14.81 7.98 1.40
C ILE A 459 -13.99 7.63 2.65
N ALA A 460 -13.08 6.66 2.55
CA ALA A 460 -12.24 6.26 3.67
C ALA A 460 -11.29 7.39 4.15
N ASN A 461 -10.89 8.32 3.26
CA ASN A 461 -10.08 9.47 3.63
C ASN A 461 -10.93 10.56 4.33
N LEU A 462 -12.07 10.91 3.75
CA LEU A 462 -12.99 11.91 4.31
C LEU A 462 -13.53 11.52 5.69
N THR A 463 -13.67 10.23 5.96
CA THR A 463 -14.11 9.71 7.26
C THR A 463 -12.93 9.41 8.21
N GLY A 464 -11.72 9.23 7.67
CA GLY A 464 -10.57 8.77 8.43
C GLY A 464 -10.62 7.27 8.76
N PHE A 465 -11.53 6.50 8.17
CA PHE A 465 -11.73 5.08 8.44
C PHE A 465 -10.70 4.18 7.75
N PRO A 466 -10.42 2.99 8.32
CA PRO A 466 -9.56 2.01 7.68
C PRO A 466 -10.28 1.35 6.49
N ASP A 467 -9.50 0.99 5.48
CA ASP A 467 -9.98 0.31 4.28
C ASP A 467 -8.91 -0.71 3.83
N LEU A 468 -9.25 -1.99 3.92
CA LEU A 468 -8.39 -3.11 3.51
C LEU A 468 -8.78 -3.56 2.11
N ILE A 469 -7.80 -3.68 1.22
CA ILE A 469 -7.97 -4.19 -0.14
C ILE A 469 -7.43 -5.60 -0.20
N VAL A 470 -8.25 -6.52 -0.72
CA VAL A 470 -7.84 -7.90 -0.98
C VAL A 470 -8.14 -8.23 -2.45
N PRO A 471 -7.24 -8.93 -3.17
CA PRO A 471 -7.51 -9.40 -4.52
C PRO A 471 -8.80 -10.24 -4.56
N ALA A 472 -9.73 -9.88 -5.45
CA ALA A 472 -11.02 -10.55 -5.62
C ALA A 472 -11.01 -11.57 -6.75
N GLY A 473 -10.11 -11.40 -7.72
CA GLY A 473 -10.01 -12.24 -8.91
C GLY A 473 -9.37 -11.52 -10.07
N PHE A 474 -9.44 -12.15 -11.24
CA PHE A 474 -8.87 -11.62 -12.48
C PHE A 474 -9.88 -11.69 -13.61
N THR A 475 -9.93 -10.65 -14.45
CA THR A 475 -10.74 -10.63 -15.67
C THR A 475 -10.30 -11.72 -16.64
N GLY A 476 -11.08 -11.96 -17.69
CA GLY A 476 -10.73 -12.92 -18.75
C GLY A 476 -9.42 -12.60 -19.48
N ARG A 477 -8.93 -11.37 -19.38
CA ARG A 477 -7.63 -10.93 -19.91
C ARG A 477 -6.51 -10.91 -18.86
N GLY A 478 -6.74 -11.43 -17.65
CA GLY A 478 -5.75 -11.50 -16.58
C GLY A 478 -5.51 -10.19 -15.83
N LEU A 479 -6.39 -9.19 -15.96
CA LEU A 479 -6.30 -7.96 -15.19
C LEU A 479 -6.90 -8.14 -13.80
N PRO A 480 -6.21 -7.70 -12.73
CA PRO A 480 -6.69 -7.90 -11.37
C PRO A 480 -7.89 -7.01 -11.03
N VAL A 481 -8.73 -7.51 -10.13
CA VAL A 481 -9.84 -6.78 -9.50
C VAL A 481 -9.66 -6.87 -7.99
N GLY A 482 -9.68 -5.73 -7.31
CA GLY A 482 -9.59 -5.64 -5.85
C GLY A 482 -10.95 -5.39 -5.21
N LEU A 483 -11.17 -5.98 -4.05
CA LEU A 483 -12.32 -5.75 -3.18
C LEU A 483 -11.88 -5.00 -1.94
N SER A 484 -12.52 -3.89 -1.65
CA SER A 484 -12.34 -3.08 -0.44
C SER A 484 -13.23 -3.57 0.69
N PHE A 485 -12.68 -3.54 1.91
CA PHE A 485 -13.36 -3.79 3.18
C PHE A 485 -13.22 -2.53 4.04
N LEU A 486 -14.23 -1.67 4.04
CA LEU A 486 -14.30 -0.45 4.83
C LEU A 486 -14.85 -0.77 6.23
N GLY A 487 -14.15 -0.33 7.27
CA GLY A 487 -14.60 -0.45 8.66
C GLY A 487 -14.74 0.89 9.35
N VAL A 488 -15.17 0.90 10.60
CA VAL A 488 -15.12 2.09 11.47
C VAL A 488 -13.69 2.32 11.99
N ALA A 489 -13.42 3.50 12.55
CA ALA A 489 -12.10 3.82 13.09
C ALA A 489 -11.61 2.76 14.09
N PHE A 490 -10.35 2.33 13.93
CA PHE A 490 -9.67 1.32 14.75
C PHE A 490 -10.25 -0.10 14.67
N SER A 491 -10.95 -0.42 13.57
CA SER A 491 -11.45 -1.77 13.31
C SER A 491 -10.48 -2.64 12.49
N GLU A 492 -9.22 -2.24 12.33
CA GLU A 492 -8.21 -3.00 11.57
C GLU A 492 -8.13 -4.47 11.96
N PRO A 493 -8.18 -4.87 13.26
CA PRO A 493 -8.16 -6.28 13.62
C PRO A 493 -9.32 -7.06 12.98
N ARG A 494 -10.53 -6.48 12.96
CA ARG A 494 -11.70 -7.12 12.34
C ARG A 494 -11.59 -7.17 10.82
N LEU A 495 -11.13 -6.10 10.19
CA LEU A 495 -10.94 -6.07 8.74
C LEU A 495 -9.89 -7.08 8.28
N LEU A 496 -8.77 -7.18 9.01
CA LEU A 496 -7.70 -8.15 8.75
C LEU A 496 -8.21 -9.59 8.92
N ALA A 497 -9.02 -9.87 9.95
CA ALA A 497 -9.64 -11.18 10.12
C ALA A 497 -10.54 -11.54 8.93
N LEU A 498 -11.45 -10.63 8.52
CA LEU A 498 -12.35 -10.83 7.38
C LEU A 498 -11.59 -10.99 6.07
N GLY A 499 -10.59 -10.10 5.83
CA GLY A 499 -9.75 -10.15 4.63
C GLY A 499 -8.93 -11.44 4.55
N TYR A 500 -8.38 -11.89 5.68
CA TYR A 500 -7.65 -13.15 5.76
C TYR A 500 -8.55 -14.36 5.45
N ALA A 501 -9.72 -14.42 6.07
CA ALA A 501 -10.68 -15.49 5.77
C ALA A 501 -11.13 -15.49 4.31
N PHE A 502 -11.32 -14.29 3.71
CA PHE A 502 -11.65 -14.16 2.30
C PHE A 502 -10.49 -14.58 1.39
N GLU A 503 -9.24 -14.18 1.70
CA GLU A 503 -8.04 -14.62 0.99
C GLU A 503 -7.90 -16.14 1.01
N GLN A 504 -8.08 -16.78 2.19
CA GLN A 504 -8.00 -18.23 2.35
C GLN A 504 -9.13 -18.97 1.61
N ALA A 505 -10.28 -18.36 1.42
CA ALA A 505 -11.40 -18.95 0.71
C ALA A 505 -11.28 -18.82 -0.82
N THR A 506 -10.58 -17.79 -1.32
CA THR A 506 -10.55 -17.46 -2.75
C THR A 506 -9.22 -17.75 -3.45
N HIS A 507 -8.09 -17.66 -2.72
CA HIS A 507 -6.74 -17.81 -3.27
C HIS A 507 -6.53 -17.01 -4.55
N ALA A 508 -7.04 -15.76 -4.58
CA ALA A 508 -7.13 -14.93 -5.79
C ALA A 508 -5.83 -14.23 -6.18
N ILE A 509 -4.71 -14.56 -5.55
CA ILE A 509 -3.39 -13.98 -5.86
C ILE A 509 -2.76 -14.72 -7.03
N ARG A 510 -2.13 -13.98 -7.96
CA ARG A 510 -1.41 -14.54 -9.11
C ARG A 510 -0.10 -13.83 -9.34
N THR A 511 0.93 -14.59 -9.75
CA THR A 511 2.18 -14.02 -10.24
C THR A 511 1.94 -13.31 -11.57
N PRO A 512 2.40 -12.06 -11.73
CA PRO A 512 2.27 -11.33 -12.99
C PRO A 512 3.04 -11.98 -14.13
N VAL A 513 2.46 -11.95 -15.33
CA VAL A 513 3.07 -12.56 -16.54
C VAL A 513 4.38 -11.89 -16.97
N ASN A 514 4.53 -10.58 -16.66
CA ASN A 514 5.74 -9.82 -17.00
C ASN A 514 6.80 -9.83 -15.88
N ALA A 515 6.59 -10.58 -14.80
CA ALA A 515 7.57 -10.79 -13.73
C ALA A 515 7.53 -12.23 -13.20
N PRO A 516 7.76 -13.25 -14.07
CA PRO A 516 7.74 -14.65 -13.65
C PRO A 516 8.84 -14.95 -12.63
N PRO A 517 8.80 -16.11 -11.94
CA PRO A 517 9.87 -16.54 -11.03
C PRO A 517 11.22 -16.66 -11.76
N LEU A 518 12.30 -16.24 -11.09
CA LEU A 518 13.67 -16.39 -11.57
C LEU A 518 14.28 -17.72 -11.08
N ALA A 519 15.31 -18.17 -11.77
CA ALA A 519 16.11 -19.32 -11.32
C ALA A 519 16.69 -19.07 -9.92
N GLY A 520 16.54 -20.03 -9.00
CA GLY A 520 17.04 -19.96 -7.63
C GLY A 520 16.09 -19.33 -6.60
N GLU A 521 14.85 -18.96 -6.99
CA GLU A 521 13.80 -18.49 -6.07
C GLU A 521 13.04 -19.64 -5.40
N THR A 522 13.18 -20.86 -5.91
CA THR A 522 12.69 -22.06 -5.24
C THR A 522 13.75 -22.51 -4.22
N ILE A 523 13.43 -22.37 -2.94
CA ILE A 523 14.29 -22.82 -1.83
C ILE A 523 13.85 -24.23 -1.44
N ARG A 524 14.79 -25.17 -1.39
CA ARG A 524 14.54 -26.56 -0.98
C ARG A 524 15.24 -26.80 0.35
N ASP A 525 14.52 -27.45 1.27
CA ASP A 525 15.09 -27.92 2.54
C ASP A 525 16.15 -28.99 2.34
#